data_229ea73964486174b90060f7ac5e0d93
#
_entry.id   229ea73964486174b90060f7ac5e0d93
#
_cell.length_a   1.000
_cell.length_b   1.000
_cell.length_c   1.000
_cell.angle_alpha   90.00
_cell.angle_beta   90.00
_cell.angle_gamma   90.00
#
_symmetry.space_group_name_H-M   'P 1'
#
loop_
_entity.id
_entity.type
_entity.pdbx_description
1 polymer ?
#
loop_
_entity_poly.entity_id
_entity_poly.type
_entity_poly.pdbx_seq_one_letter_code
_entity_poly.pdbx_strand_id
1 'polypeptide(L)'
;MIPDKVKVAGIEYRVQEVEDMDRQFDHLGLILYTKGVIKLDKNLSQDRKEQVFIHELLHGCFYEAGIEEQDEDIINRVSIVLYQVLKDNKLHFGKIETS
;
A
#
# COMPACT_ATOMS: atom_id res chain seq x y z
N MET A 1 -4.11 10.52 4.88
CA MET A 1 -4.46 9.53 5.93
C MET A 1 -4.55 8.14 5.35
N ILE A 2 -3.91 7.20 6.01
CA ILE A 2 -3.87 5.81 5.54
C ILE A 2 -5.07 5.06 6.12
N PRO A 3 -5.82 4.32 5.30
CA PRO A 3 -6.97 3.57 5.81
C PRO A 3 -6.54 2.37 6.65
N ASP A 4 -7.43 1.91 7.53
CA ASP A 4 -7.19 0.71 8.35
C ASP A 4 -7.28 -0.57 7.53
N LYS A 5 -7.99 -0.52 6.43
CA LYS A 5 -8.17 -1.67 5.54
C LYS A 5 -8.45 -1.17 4.13
N VAL A 6 -8.12 -2.00 3.16
CA VAL A 6 -8.31 -1.70 1.75
C VAL A 6 -8.68 -2.98 1.03
N LYS A 7 -9.56 -2.89 0.05
CA LYS A 7 -9.93 -4.06 -0.77
C LYS A 7 -9.16 -4.02 -2.08
N VAL A 8 -8.57 -5.16 -2.42
CA VAL A 8 -7.86 -5.34 -3.68
C VAL A 8 -8.49 -6.52 -4.40
N ALA A 9 -9.10 -6.27 -5.54
CA ALA A 9 -9.89 -7.27 -6.27
C ALA A 9 -10.97 -7.91 -5.37
N GLY A 10 -11.54 -7.11 -4.48
CA GLY A 10 -12.56 -7.57 -3.53
C GLY A 10 -12.01 -8.27 -2.30
N ILE A 11 -10.72 -8.51 -2.23
CA ILE A 11 -10.07 -9.14 -1.08
C ILE A 11 -9.67 -8.07 -0.08
N GLU A 12 -10.07 -8.23 1.18
CA GLU A 12 -9.75 -7.26 2.22
C GLU A 12 -8.32 -7.46 2.72
N TYR A 13 -7.55 -6.38 2.70
CA TYR A 13 -6.22 -6.31 3.32
C TYR A 13 -6.30 -5.33 4.48
N ARG A 14 -5.86 -5.77 5.65
CA ARG A 14 -5.78 -4.90 6.83
C ARG A 14 -4.44 -4.20 6.83
N VAL A 15 -4.44 -2.93 7.24
CA VAL A 15 -3.24 -2.10 7.28
C VAL A 15 -2.83 -1.93 8.73
N GLN A 16 -1.61 -2.33 9.06
CA GLN A 16 -1.09 -2.26 10.43
C GLN A 16 0.19 -1.43 10.46
N GLU A 17 0.31 -0.58 11.46
CA GLU A 17 1.54 0.14 11.73
C GLU A 17 2.30 -0.60 12.83
N VAL A 18 3.57 -0.90 12.55
CA VAL A 18 4.38 -1.76 13.42
C VAL A 18 5.66 -1.02 13.76
N GLU A 19 6.11 -1.14 15.00
CA GLU A 19 7.38 -0.53 15.41
C GLU A 19 8.56 -1.39 14.98
N ASP A 20 9.68 -0.73 14.72
CA ASP A 20 10.97 -1.37 14.42
C ASP A 20 10.92 -2.32 13.21
N MET A 21 10.12 -1.98 12.19
CA MET A 21 10.00 -2.81 11.00
C MET A 21 11.33 -2.97 10.28
N ASP A 22 12.09 -1.89 10.19
CA ASP A 22 13.39 -1.89 9.52
C ASP A 22 14.39 -2.81 10.22
N ARG A 23 14.29 -2.96 11.54
CA ARG A 23 15.18 -3.83 12.32
C ARG A 23 14.75 -5.28 12.24
N GLN A 24 13.44 -5.55 12.23
CA GLN A 24 12.90 -6.91 12.22
C GLN A 24 12.95 -7.55 10.84
N PHE A 25 12.66 -6.78 9.81
CA PHE A 25 12.44 -7.30 8.46
C PHE A 25 13.32 -6.66 7.39
N ASP A 26 14.12 -5.66 7.78
CA ASP A 26 14.95 -4.87 6.86
C ASP A 26 14.12 -4.22 5.76
N HIS A 27 12.89 -3.81 6.10
CA HIS A 27 11.95 -3.18 5.19
C HIS A 27 11.21 -2.05 5.89
N LEU A 28 10.75 -1.07 5.11
CA LEU A 28 9.88 0.00 5.61
C LEU A 28 8.41 -0.42 5.56
N GLY A 29 8.10 -1.37 4.71
CA GLY A 29 6.76 -1.94 4.59
C GLY A 29 6.82 -3.37 4.12
N LEU A 30 5.71 -4.08 4.25
CA LEU A 30 5.62 -5.49 3.94
C LEU A 30 4.18 -5.84 3.61
N ILE A 31 3.98 -6.73 2.64
CA ILE A 31 2.64 -7.25 2.35
C ILE A 31 2.67 -8.77 2.50
N LEU A 32 1.66 -9.28 3.19
CA LEU A 32 1.45 -10.73 3.38
C LEU A 32 0.17 -11.09 2.64
N TYR A 33 0.32 -11.58 1.43
CA TYR A 33 -0.81 -11.79 0.53
C TYR A 33 -1.83 -12.78 1.09
N THR A 34 -1.37 -13.94 1.51
CA THR A 34 -2.29 -14.99 1.97
C THR A 34 -2.99 -14.64 3.28
N LYS A 35 -2.40 -13.76 4.07
CA LYS A 35 -2.98 -13.31 5.33
C LYS A 35 -3.81 -12.05 5.17
N GLY A 36 -3.71 -11.37 4.02
CA GLY A 36 -4.42 -10.12 3.79
C GLY A 36 -3.99 -9.02 4.73
N VAL A 37 -2.67 -8.79 4.84
CA VAL A 37 -2.13 -7.78 5.75
C VAL A 37 -1.05 -6.98 5.05
N ILE A 38 -1.10 -5.66 5.21
CA ILE A 38 -0.04 -4.74 4.85
C ILE A 38 0.51 -4.15 6.14
N LYS A 39 1.82 -4.24 6.34
CA LYS A 39 2.48 -3.68 7.52
C LYS A 39 3.35 -2.51 7.10
N LEU A 40 3.29 -1.44 7.88
CA LEU A 40 4.06 -0.21 7.64
C LEU A 40 4.83 0.13 8.91
N ASP A 41 6.06 0.66 8.74
CA ASP A 41 6.82 1.13 9.87
C ASP A 41 6.12 2.35 10.48
N LYS A 42 5.78 2.25 11.76
CA LYS A 42 5.06 3.28 12.48
C LYS A 42 5.83 4.60 12.57
N ASN A 43 7.14 4.52 12.55
CA ASN A 43 8.00 5.67 12.82
C ASN A 43 8.37 6.49 11.58
N LEU A 44 7.81 6.14 10.43
CA LEU A 44 8.02 6.91 9.20
C LEU A 44 7.26 8.23 9.28
N SER A 45 7.77 9.26 8.57
CA SER A 45 6.99 10.48 8.38
C SER A 45 5.68 10.14 7.67
N GLN A 46 4.69 11.00 7.80
CA GLN A 46 3.39 10.74 7.17
C GLN A 46 3.52 10.56 5.65
N ASP A 47 4.27 11.43 4.99
CA ASP A 47 4.45 11.33 3.54
C ASP A 47 5.14 10.02 3.15
N ARG A 48 6.18 9.64 3.87
CA ARG A 48 6.90 8.41 3.58
C ARG A 48 6.02 7.19 3.83
N LYS A 49 5.23 7.22 4.90
CA LYS A 49 4.32 6.13 5.23
C LYS A 49 3.28 5.93 4.14
N GLU A 50 2.73 7.03 3.64
CA GLU A 50 1.77 6.96 2.53
C GLU A 50 2.40 6.40 1.27
N GLN A 51 3.62 6.84 0.96
CA GLN A 51 4.34 6.34 -0.22
C GLN A 51 4.61 4.84 -0.10
N VAL A 52 5.05 4.38 1.07
CA VAL A 52 5.30 2.96 1.31
C VAL A 52 4.01 2.17 1.23
N PHE A 53 2.91 2.72 1.75
CA PHE A 53 1.60 2.07 1.63
C PHE A 53 1.22 1.83 0.17
N ILE A 54 1.37 2.85 -0.68
CA ILE A 54 1.06 2.71 -2.11
C ILE A 54 1.97 1.68 -2.78
N HIS A 55 3.24 1.63 -2.39
CA HIS A 55 4.18 0.62 -2.89
C HIS A 55 3.69 -0.79 -2.59
N GLU A 56 3.33 -1.07 -1.32
CA GLU A 56 2.85 -2.39 -0.93
C GLU A 56 1.48 -2.68 -1.55
N LEU A 57 0.63 -1.68 -1.64
CA LEU A 57 -0.68 -1.82 -2.28
C LEU A 57 -0.54 -2.24 -3.74
N LEU A 58 0.43 -1.65 -4.45
CA LEU A 58 0.67 -2.00 -5.86
C LEU A 58 1.15 -3.44 -5.99
N HIS A 59 2.00 -3.93 -5.08
CA HIS A 59 2.34 -5.34 -5.03
C HIS A 59 1.09 -6.20 -4.88
N GLY A 60 0.17 -5.79 -4.02
CA GLY A 60 -1.11 -6.49 -3.83
C GLY A 60 -1.93 -6.52 -5.10
N CYS A 61 -1.98 -5.40 -5.83
CA CYS A 61 -2.70 -5.34 -7.11
C CYS A 61 -2.12 -6.33 -8.13
N PHE A 62 -0.81 -6.40 -8.22
CA PHE A 62 -0.16 -7.34 -9.15
C PHE A 62 -0.46 -8.79 -8.75
N TYR A 63 -0.36 -9.08 -7.46
CA TYR A 63 -0.63 -10.44 -6.96
C TYR A 63 -2.08 -10.85 -7.26
N GLU A 64 -3.04 -10.00 -6.93
CA GLU A 64 -4.46 -10.32 -7.13
C GLU A 64 -4.82 -10.36 -8.61
N ALA A 65 -4.06 -9.67 -9.46
CA ALA A 65 -4.23 -9.76 -10.92
C ALA A 65 -3.62 -11.03 -11.51
N GLY A 66 -2.95 -11.85 -10.71
CA GLY A 66 -2.34 -13.08 -11.16
C GLY A 66 -0.96 -12.92 -11.79
N ILE A 67 -0.32 -11.78 -11.58
CA ILE A 67 1.02 -11.52 -12.09
C ILE A 67 2.02 -12.04 -11.05
N GLU A 68 2.61 -13.20 -11.34
CA GLU A 68 3.51 -13.85 -10.38
C GLU A 68 4.89 -13.20 -10.33
N GLU A 69 5.41 -12.79 -11.47
CA GLU A 69 6.70 -12.14 -11.53
C GLU A 69 6.52 -10.63 -11.39
N GLN A 70 7.00 -10.10 -10.28
CA GLN A 70 6.91 -8.67 -9.99
C GLN A 70 8.31 -8.08 -10.01
N ASP A 71 8.55 -7.20 -10.97
CA ASP A 71 9.80 -6.45 -11.06
C ASP A 71 9.77 -5.33 -10.02
N GLU A 72 10.63 -5.44 -9.01
CA GLU A 72 10.66 -4.48 -7.90
C GLU A 72 10.97 -3.07 -8.37
N ASP A 73 11.81 -2.92 -9.40
CA ASP A 73 12.11 -1.61 -9.94
C ASP A 73 10.87 -0.97 -10.57
N ILE A 74 10.11 -1.74 -11.33
CA ILE A 74 8.86 -1.25 -11.93
C ILE A 74 7.85 -0.89 -10.85
N ILE A 75 7.67 -1.77 -9.87
CA ILE A 75 6.75 -1.50 -8.75
C ILE A 75 7.14 -0.20 -8.05
N ASN A 76 8.43 -0.04 -7.74
CA ASN A 76 8.90 1.14 -7.05
C ASN A 76 8.65 2.42 -7.85
N ARG A 77 9.00 2.40 -9.12
CA ARG A 77 8.87 3.58 -9.99
C ARG A 77 7.41 3.95 -10.21
N VAL A 78 6.55 2.97 -10.48
CA VAL A 78 5.13 3.22 -10.72
C VAL A 78 4.45 3.69 -9.43
N SER A 79 4.82 3.11 -8.28
CA SER A 79 4.20 3.50 -7.01
C SER A 79 4.48 4.96 -6.66
N ILE A 80 5.66 5.46 -6.98
CA ILE A 80 6.01 6.86 -6.73
C ILE A 80 5.10 7.79 -7.52
N VAL A 81 4.91 7.50 -8.81
CA VAL A 81 4.04 8.30 -9.67
C VAL A 81 2.58 8.18 -9.22
N LEU A 82 2.15 6.96 -8.93
CA LEU A 82 0.78 6.73 -8.49
C LEU A 82 0.48 7.46 -7.19
N TYR A 83 1.41 7.46 -6.25
CA TYR A 83 1.24 8.20 -5.00
C TYR A 83 1.04 9.69 -5.29
N GLN A 84 1.86 10.27 -6.15
CA GLN A 84 1.72 11.68 -6.51
C GLN A 84 0.35 11.96 -7.14
N VAL A 85 -0.10 11.09 -8.05
CA VAL A 85 -1.40 11.25 -8.71
C VAL A 85 -2.53 11.24 -7.68
N LEU A 86 -2.49 10.28 -6.76
CA LEU A 86 -3.54 10.17 -5.74
C LEU A 86 -3.52 11.31 -4.74
N LYS A 87 -2.32 11.78 -4.40
CA LYS A 87 -2.17 12.84 -3.39
C LYS A 87 -2.59 14.21 -3.93
N ASP A 88 -2.24 14.51 -5.16
CA ASP A 88 -2.39 15.86 -5.70
C ASP A 88 -3.68 16.06 -6.50
N ASN A 89 -4.49 15.04 -6.63
CA ASN A 89 -5.73 15.11 -7.40
C ASN A 89 -6.92 14.62 -6.56
N LYS A 90 -8.08 15.17 -6.85
CA LYS A 90 -9.31 14.78 -6.17
C LYS A 90 -10.03 13.73 -7.00
N LEU A 91 -9.66 12.48 -6.80
CA LEU A 91 -10.27 11.36 -7.50
C LEU A 91 -11.23 10.65 -6.55
N HIS A 92 -12.50 10.58 -6.92
CA HIS A 92 -13.55 10.02 -6.06
C HIS A 92 -14.34 8.98 -6.84
N PHE A 93 -13.77 7.77 -6.92
CA PHE A 93 -14.46 6.64 -7.54
C PHE A 93 -15.11 5.72 -6.52
N GLY A 94 -14.83 5.96 -5.25
CA GLY A 94 -15.45 5.21 -4.18
C GLY A 94 -16.87 5.71 -3.91
N LYS A 95 -17.58 4.96 -3.07
CA LYS A 95 -18.92 5.33 -2.66
C LYS A 95 -18.85 6.52 -1.71
N ILE A 96 -19.31 7.66 -2.18
CA ILE A 96 -19.36 8.86 -1.36
C ILE A 96 -20.79 9.01 -0.87
N GLU A 97 -20.95 9.04 0.46
CA GLU A 97 -22.25 9.34 1.02
C GLU A 97 -22.43 10.84 1.04
N THR A 98 -23.23 11.32 0.12
CA THR A 98 -23.67 12.70 0.15
C THR A 98 -25.05 12.72 0.77
N SER A 99 -25.17 13.51 1.77
CA SER A 99 -26.46 13.77 2.38
C SER A 99 -27.26 14.73 1.52
#